data_0df9309a574d98748f56c0dc3eb08553
#
_entry.id   0df9309a574d98748f56c0dc3eb08553
#
_cell.length_a   1.000
_cell.length_b   1.000
_cell.length_c   1.000
_cell.angle_alpha   90.00
_cell.angle_beta   90.00
_cell.angle_gamma   90.00
#
_symmetry.space_group_name_H-M   'P 1'
#
loop_
_entity.id
_entity.type
_entity.pdbx_description
1 polymer ?
#
loop_
_entity_poly.entity_id
_entity_poly.type
_entity_poly.pdbx_seq_one_letter_code
_entity_poly.pdbx_strand_id
1 'polypeptide(L)'
;HRGMSSWMEKLEELKIPHSSNCGLRTTLADPVAIRSWTICGLPQDSHSVENGIIMSKGRRYPLLIDPQSQANRYIKNMGKDTSMCPNDIDVTKLSDKNFLRTLENGVRFGKWVLLENIGEQLDAALEPLLLQQKFKQGGTEMIKIGDSTIPWNDSFRFYMTTKLPNPTYPPEVCVKVSLVNFAITFTGLEDQLLGVVVVEEMPEMEEKKNTLVVSNARMRK
;
A
#
# COMPACT_ATOMS: atom_id res chain seq x y z
N HIS A 1 -13.29 6.12 -10.23
CA HIS A 1 -14.16 5.85 -11.39
C HIS A 1 -14.57 7.12 -12.14
N ARG A 2 -15.14 8.17 -11.48
CA ARG A 2 -15.58 9.41 -12.18
C ARG A 2 -14.48 10.08 -13.01
N GLY A 3 -13.26 10.16 -12.50
CA GLY A 3 -12.13 10.74 -13.23
C GLY A 3 -11.74 9.95 -14.47
N MET A 4 -11.81 8.62 -14.43
CA MET A 4 -11.53 7.77 -15.59
C MET A 4 -12.58 7.91 -16.68
N SER A 5 -13.88 7.96 -16.32
CA SER A 5 -14.96 8.17 -17.27
C SER A 5 -14.82 9.51 -18.01
N SER A 6 -14.59 10.59 -17.25
CA SER A 6 -14.37 11.92 -17.84
C SER A 6 -13.13 11.97 -18.73
N TRP A 7 -12.09 11.22 -18.42
CA TRP A 7 -10.89 11.13 -19.24
C TRP A 7 -11.15 10.37 -20.53
N MET A 8 -11.92 9.29 -20.48
CA MET A 8 -12.32 8.53 -21.67
C MET A 8 -13.20 9.35 -22.62
N GLU A 9 -14.20 10.06 -22.09
CA GLU A 9 -15.01 11.01 -22.89
C GLU A 9 -14.11 12.02 -23.64
N LYS A 10 -13.09 12.53 -22.93
CA LYS A 10 -12.15 13.49 -23.54
C LYS A 10 -11.29 12.87 -24.64
N LEU A 11 -10.86 11.61 -24.49
CA LEU A 11 -10.12 10.89 -25.52
C LEU A 11 -10.99 10.62 -26.75
N GLU A 12 -12.28 10.31 -26.56
CA GLU A 12 -13.25 10.15 -27.63
C GLU A 12 -13.49 11.47 -28.39
N GLU A 13 -13.70 12.59 -27.68
CA GLU A 13 -13.83 13.92 -28.28
C GLU A 13 -12.61 14.27 -29.15
N LEU A 14 -11.41 13.97 -28.68
CA LEU A 14 -10.15 14.25 -29.37
C LEU A 14 -9.82 13.22 -30.46
N LYS A 15 -10.67 12.18 -30.65
CA LYS A 15 -10.45 11.07 -31.58
C LYS A 15 -9.10 10.37 -31.40
N ILE A 16 -8.62 10.27 -30.16
CA ILE A 16 -7.39 9.57 -29.82
C ILE A 16 -7.72 8.08 -29.69
N PRO A 17 -7.03 7.17 -30.44
CA PRO A 17 -7.24 5.76 -30.33
C PRO A 17 -6.95 5.29 -28.88
N HIS A 18 -7.94 4.69 -28.24
CA HIS A 18 -7.81 4.15 -26.90
C HIS A 18 -8.59 2.84 -26.75
N SER A 19 -8.24 2.06 -25.72
CA SER A 19 -8.98 0.84 -25.39
C SER A 19 -10.27 1.21 -24.64
N SER A 20 -11.39 0.64 -25.04
CA SER A 20 -12.68 0.79 -24.34
C SER A 20 -12.65 0.25 -22.91
N ASN A 21 -11.70 -0.64 -22.62
CA ASN A 21 -11.53 -1.26 -21.29
C ASN A 21 -10.35 -0.61 -20.54
N CYS A 22 -10.34 0.72 -20.45
CA CYS A 22 -9.32 1.47 -19.72
C CYS A 22 -9.62 1.48 -18.22
N GLY A 23 -8.73 0.91 -17.41
CA GLY A 23 -8.84 0.87 -15.96
C GLY A 23 -7.48 1.04 -15.29
N LEU A 24 -7.45 1.22 -13.97
CA LEU A 24 -6.19 1.32 -13.21
C LEU A 24 -5.28 0.11 -13.47
N ARG A 25 -5.88 -1.08 -13.51
CA ARG A 25 -5.18 -2.34 -13.74
C ARG A 25 -4.54 -2.42 -15.12
N THR A 26 -5.23 -1.98 -16.16
CA THR A 26 -4.73 -2.05 -17.54
C THR A 26 -3.69 -0.97 -17.85
N THR A 27 -3.78 0.19 -17.18
CA THR A 27 -2.96 1.36 -17.48
C THR A 27 -1.71 1.47 -16.60
N LEU A 28 -1.83 1.19 -15.30
CA LEU A 28 -0.77 1.43 -14.31
C LEU A 28 -0.20 0.16 -13.71
N ALA A 29 -0.83 -0.99 -13.91
CA ALA A 29 -0.40 -2.23 -13.30
C ALA A 29 0.74 -2.88 -14.08
N ASP A 30 1.72 -3.34 -13.32
CA ASP A 30 2.69 -4.32 -13.78
C ASP A 30 2.19 -5.72 -13.38
N PRO A 31 1.93 -6.63 -14.35
CA PRO A 31 1.48 -8.00 -14.05
C PRO A 31 2.44 -8.76 -13.13
N VAL A 32 3.74 -8.47 -13.21
CA VAL A 32 4.76 -9.09 -12.36
C VAL A 32 4.61 -8.60 -10.92
N ALA A 33 4.42 -7.29 -10.73
CA ALA A 33 4.20 -6.72 -9.42
C ALA A 33 2.92 -7.24 -8.77
N ILE A 34 1.81 -7.34 -9.52
CA ILE A 34 0.55 -7.91 -8.99
C ILE A 34 0.75 -9.33 -8.49
N ARG A 35 1.49 -10.17 -9.22
CA ARG A 35 1.78 -11.55 -8.78
C ARG A 35 2.60 -11.59 -7.51
N SER A 36 3.63 -10.75 -7.42
CA SER A 36 4.44 -10.64 -6.20
C SER A 36 3.59 -10.22 -5.00
N TRP A 37 2.66 -9.28 -5.19
CA TRP A 37 1.73 -8.86 -4.13
C TRP A 37 0.78 -10.00 -3.73
N THR A 38 0.29 -10.78 -4.67
CA THR A 38 -0.57 -11.95 -4.39
C THR A 38 0.19 -13.00 -3.58
N ILE A 39 1.46 -13.25 -3.90
CA ILE A 39 2.32 -14.16 -3.13
C ILE A 39 2.52 -13.64 -1.69
N CYS A 40 2.63 -12.33 -1.50
CA CYS A 40 2.70 -11.69 -0.18
C CYS A 40 1.35 -11.68 0.56
N GLY A 41 0.27 -12.18 -0.04
CA GLY A 41 -1.04 -12.32 0.59
C GLY A 41 -2.02 -11.19 0.30
N LEU A 42 -1.81 -10.40 -0.76
CA LEU A 42 -2.83 -9.48 -1.25
C LEU A 42 -3.99 -10.28 -1.84
N PRO A 43 -5.25 -10.04 -1.42
CA PRO A 43 -6.41 -10.67 -2.04
C PRO A 43 -6.48 -10.41 -3.55
N GLN A 44 -6.97 -11.41 -4.30
CA GLN A 44 -6.97 -11.35 -5.77
C GLN A 44 -8.19 -10.60 -6.36
N ASP A 45 -9.11 -10.15 -5.52
CA ASP A 45 -10.25 -9.36 -5.95
C ASP A 45 -9.80 -8.04 -6.60
N SER A 46 -10.61 -7.55 -7.55
CA SER A 46 -10.28 -6.35 -8.33
C SER A 46 -10.00 -5.13 -7.45
N HIS A 47 -10.78 -4.97 -6.38
CA HIS A 47 -10.65 -3.86 -5.45
C HIS A 47 -9.31 -3.86 -4.69
N SER A 48 -8.90 -5.03 -4.16
CA SER A 48 -7.62 -5.18 -3.46
C SER A 48 -6.43 -4.96 -4.40
N VAL A 49 -6.51 -5.44 -5.64
CA VAL A 49 -5.46 -5.20 -6.64
C VAL A 49 -5.36 -3.71 -7.01
N GLU A 50 -6.47 -3.01 -7.20
CA GLU A 50 -6.49 -1.57 -7.44
C GLU A 50 -5.90 -0.79 -6.26
N ASN A 51 -6.23 -1.18 -5.03
CA ASN A 51 -5.63 -0.62 -3.83
C ASN A 51 -4.10 -0.83 -3.79
N GLY A 52 -3.63 -2.00 -4.15
CA GLY A 52 -2.19 -2.30 -4.27
C GLY A 52 -1.50 -1.39 -5.29
N ILE A 53 -2.13 -1.12 -6.44
CA ILE A 53 -1.64 -0.18 -7.45
C ILE A 53 -1.55 1.24 -6.90
N ILE A 54 -2.62 1.71 -6.24
CA ILE A 54 -2.66 3.05 -5.62
C ILE A 54 -1.55 3.19 -4.58
N MET A 55 -1.34 2.17 -3.74
CA MET A 55 -0.27 2.17 -2.74
C MET A 55 1.11 2.25 -3.36
N SER A 56 1.35 1.52 -4.46
CA SER A 56 2.68 1.44 -5.09
C SER A 56 3.01 2.65 -5.95
N LYS A 57 2.02 3.27 -6.60
CA LYS A 57 2.19 4.39 -7.53
C LYS A 57 1.84 5.75 -6.93
N GLY A 58 1.18 5.76 -5.77
CA GLY A 58 0.79 6.99 -5.08
C GLY A 58 1.99 7.80 -4.63
N ARG A 59 1.93 9.11 -4.76
CA ARG A 59 2.98 10.03 -4.27
C ARG A 59 2.89 10.27 -2.77
N ARG A 60 1.68 10.16 -2.21
CA ARG A 60 1.41 10.38 -0.79
C ARG A 60 1.46 9.05 -0.06
N TYR A 61 1.84 9.09 1.20
CA TYR A 61 1.84 7.89 2.02
C TYR A 61 0.42 7.35 2.21
N PRO A 62 0.22 6.04 2.06
CA PRO A 62 -1.09 5.43 2.19
C PRO A 62 -1.52 5.31 3.65
N LEU A 63 -2.77 5.69 3.92
CA LEU A 63 -3.49 5.41 5.16
C LEU A 63 -4.59 4.39 4.84
N LEU A 64 -4.42 3.18 5.35
CA LEU A 64 -5.22 2.02 5.02
C LEU A 64 -6.32 1.82 6.05
N ILE A 65 -7.56 1.84 5.60
CA ILE A 65 -8.73 1.47 6.40
C ILE A 65 -8.84 -0.05 6.32
N ASP A 66 -8.42 -0.73 7.38
CA ASP A 66 -8.24 -2.19 7.40
C ASP A 66 -8.83 -2.83 8.66
N PRO A 67 -10.16 -2.90 8.78
CA PRO A 67 -10.83 -3.47 9.95
C PRO A 67 -10.52 -4.95 10.15
N GLN A 68 -10.25 -5.69 9.07
CA GLN A 68 -9.97 -7.14 9.09
C GLN A 68 -8.48 -7.48 9.11
N SER A 69 -7.60 -6.50 9.15
CA SER A 69 -6.13 -6.69 9.18
C SER A 69 -5.55 -7.42 7.95
N GLN A 70 -6.21 -7.34 6.80
CA GLN A 70 -5.74 -7.93 5.54
C GLN A 70 -4.55 -7.14 4.98
N ALA A 71 -4.68 -5.82 4.87
CA ALA A 71 -3.60 -4.94 4.42
C ALA A 71 -2.42 -4.96 5.39
N ASN A 72 -2.67 -4.99 6.69
CA ASN A 72 -1.63 -5.11 7.71
C ASN A 72 -0.79 -6.38 7.52
N ARG A 73 -1.46 -7.52 7.32
CA ARG A 73 -0.79 -8.81 7.06
C ARG A 73 0.02 -8.76 5.76
N TYR A 74 -0.58 -8.23 4.72
CA TYR A 74 0.06 -8.07 3.42
C TYR A 74 1.33 -7.23 3.49
N ILE A 75 1.30 -6.06 4.14
CA ILE A 75 2.48 -5.20 4.28
C ILE A 75 3.58 -5.87 5.10
N LYS A 76 3.23 -6.57 6.18
CA LYS A 76 4.20 -7.34 6.97
C LYS A 76 4.87 -8.46 6.17
N ASN A 77 4.11 -9.13 5.32
CA ASN A 77 4.67 -10.17 4.45
C ASN A 77 5.56 -9.58 3.36
N MET A 78 5.15 -8.44 2.75
CA MET A 78 6.02 -7.69 1.83
C MET A 78 7.32 -7.25 2.49
N GLY A 79 7.25 -6.81 3.75
CA GLY A 79 8.42 -6.39 4.51
C GLY A 79 9.39 -7.52 4.82
N LYS A 80 8.92 -8.76 4.86
CA LYS A 80 9.77 -9.96 5.05
C LYS A 80 10.39 -10.46 3.74
N ASP A 81 9.85 -10.07 2.60
CA ASP A 81 10.39 -10.45 1.30
C ASP A 81 11.60 -9.57 0.96
N THR A 82 12.80 -10.16 1.08
CA THR A 82 14.07 -9.48 0.83
C THR A 82 14.17 -8.90 -0.59
N SER A 83 13.40 -9.42 -1.54
CA SER A 83 13.37 -8.89 -2.91
C SER A 83 12.62 -7.56 -3.02
N MET A 84 11.64 -7.34 -2.15
CA MET A 84 10.81 -6.12 -2.12
C MET A 84 11.28 -5.12 -1.07
N CYS A 85 11.71 -5.61 0.08
CA CYS A 85 12.19 -4.80 1.21
C CYS A 85 13.57 -5.25 1.66
N PRO A 86 14.65 -4.70 1.06
CA PRO A 86 16.02 -5.11 1.40
C PRO A 86 16.43 -4.73 2.82
N ASN A 87 15.81 -3.72 3.42
CA ASN A 87 16.19 -3.12 4.70
C ASN A 87 15.28 -3.49 5.88
N ASP A 88 14.40 -4.49 5.69
CA ASP A 88 13.44 -4.90 6.72
C ASP A 88 12.33 -3.86 7.02
N ILE A 89 11.33 -4.28 7.80
CA ILE A 89 10.18 -3.46 8.18
C ILE A 89 10.08 -3.34 9.70
N ASP A 90 10.01 -2.11 10.18
CA ASP A 90 9.76 -1.80 11.58
C ASP A 90 8.27 -1.53 11.78
N VAL A 91 7.66 -2.21 12.76
CA VAL A 91 6.24 -2.06 13.09
C VAL A 91 6.11 -1.35 14.44
N THR A 92 5.34 -0.27 14.47
CA THR A 92 5.12 0.53 15.67
C THR A 92 3.68 1.02 15.79
N LYS A 93 3.30 1.52 16.97
CA LYS A 93 1.99 2.12 17.23
C LYS A 93 2.16 3.54 17.76
N LEU A 94 1.16 4.40 17.56
CA LEU A 94 1.17 5.76 18.14
C LEU A 94 1.25 5.75 19.68
N SER A 95 0.73 4.69 20.32
CA SER A 95 0.79 4.54 21.79
C SER A 95 2.19 4.19 22.32
N ASP A 96 3.10 3.79 21.44
CA ASP A 96 4.45 3.40 21.86
C ASP A 96 5.29 4.64 22.15
N LYS A 97 5.89 4.70 23.32
CA LYS A 97 6.73 5.85 23.73
C LYS A 97 7.91 6.12 22.79
N ASN A 98 8.36 5.09 22.08
CA ASN A 98 9.51 5.15 21.18
C ASN A 98 9.13 5.25 19.69
N PHE A 99 7.85 5.50 19.35
CA PHE A 99 7.42 5.49 17.95
C PHE A 99 8.18 6.50 17.09
N LEU A 100 8.43 7.71 17.60
CA LEU A 100 9.22 8.73 16.89
C LEU A 100 10.65 8.26 16.63
N ARG A 101 11.30 7.63 17.60
CA ARG A 101 12.65 7.09 17.44
C ARG A 101 12.70 5.96 16.40
N THR A 102 11.70 5.09 16.39
CA THR A 102 11.58 4.04 15.35
C THR A 102 11.41 4.66 13.97
N LEU A 103 10.60 5.71 13.87
CA LEU A 103 10.38 6.45 12.63
C LEU A 103 11.65 7.15 12.16
N GLU A 104 12.36 7.84 13.05
CA GLU A 104 13.65 8.49 12.76
C GLU A 104 14.69 7.49 12.24
N ASN A 105 14.79 6.33 12.87
CA ASN A 105 15.68 5.25 12.43
C ASN A 105 15.26 4.71 11.06
N GLY A 106 13.96 4.52 10.84
CA GLY A 106 13.42 4.10 9.55
C GLY A 106 13.82 5.04 8.42
N VAL A 107 13.65 6.35 8.63
CA VAL A 107 14.02 7.37 7.63
C VAL A 107 15.54 7.40 7.40
N ARG A 108 16.33 7.34 8.45
CA ARG A 108 17.81 7.38 8.37
C ARG A 108 18.39 6.19 7.63
N PHE A 109 17.90 5.00 7.91
CA PHE A 109 18.42 3.75 7.35
C PHE A 109 17.68 3.26 6.10
N GLY A 110 16.64 3.98 5.67
CA GLY A 110 15.82 3.60 4.51
C GLY A 110 14.98 2.35 4.73
N LYS A 111 14.58 2.06 5.98
CA LYS A 111 13.70 0.95 6.33
C LYS A 111 12.25 1.29 6.03
N TRP A 112 11.45 0.26 5.86
CA TRP A 112 10.01 0.42 5.82
C TRP A 112 9.47 0.57 7.24
N VAL A 113 8.49 1.44 7.43
CA VAL A 113 7.85 1.63 8.74
C VAL A 113 6.34 1.49 8.57
N LEU A 114 5.75 0.62 9.38
CA LEU A 114 4.31 0.41 9.48
C LEU A 114 3.81 0.95 10.81
N LEU A 115 2.99 1.99 10.76
CA LEU A 115 2.31 2.57 11.92
C LEU A 115 0.91 1.99 12.04
N GLU A 116 0.67 1.23 13.10
CA GLU A 116 -0.58 0.51 13.33
C GLU A 116 -1.55 1.28 14.23
N ASN A 117 -2.84 0.98 14.04
CA ASN A 117 -3.94 1.43 14.90
C ASN A 117 -4.02 2.96 15.05
N ILE A 118 -3.95 3.66 13.93
CA ILE A 118 -4.16 5.11 13.91
C ILE A 118 -5.64 5.39 14.18
N GLY A 119 -5.90 6.33 15.09
CA GLY A 119 -7.23 6.88 15.33
C GLY A 119 -7.64 7.89 14.26
N GLU A 120 -8.67 8.67 14.54
CA GLU A 120 -9.15 9.73 13.64
C GLU A 120 -8.24 10.96 13.61
N GLN A 121 -7.37 11.10 14.59
CA GLN A 121 -6.40 12.18 14.66
C GLN A 121 -4.99 11.66 14.40
N LEU A 122 -4.24 12.40 13.59
CA LEU A 122 -2.82 12.16 13.37
C LEU A 122 -1.99 13.03 14.32
N ASP A 123 -0.88 12.46 14.79
CA ASP A 123 0.08 13.23 15.59
C ASP A 123 0.73 14.33 14.74
N ALA A 124 0.79 15.54 15.30
CA ALA A 124 1.40 16.70 14.63
C ALA A 124 2.88 16.47 14.28
N ALA A 125 3.59 15.64 15.03
CA ALA A 125 4.98 15.29 14.76
C ALA A 125 5.17 14.53 13.42
N LEU A 126 4.12 13.91 12.89
CA LEU A 126 4.14 13.24 11.59
C LEU A 126 3.96 14.20 10.41
N GLU A 127 3.49 15.40 10.62
CA GLU A 127 3.15 16.36 9.57
C GLU A 127 4.29 16.65 8.59
N PRO A 128 5.53 16.97 9.04
CA PRO A 128 6.64 17.20 8.13
C PRO A 128 6.96 15.99 7.25
N LEU A 129 6.79 14.77 7.81
CA LEU A 129 6.99 13.53 7.07
C LEU A 129 5.90 13.32 6.01
N LEU A 130 4.63 13.50 6.37
CA LEU A 130 3.49 13.33 5.48
C LEU A 130 3.51 14.31 4.31
N LEU A 131 3.94 15.55 4.57
CA LEU A 131 4.11 16.59 3.55
C LEU A 131 5.45 16.49 2.80
N GLN A 132 6.32 15.54 3.20
CA GLN A 132 7.66 15.36 2.63
C GLN A 132 8.45 16.68 2.59
N GLN A 133 8.43 17.44 3.70
CA GLN A 133 9.10 18.72 3.83
C GLN A 133 10.62 18.52 3.97
N LYS A 134 11.24 18.20 2.84
CA LYS A 134 12.69 18.02 2.75
C LYS A 134 13.38 19.37 2.54
N PHE A 135 14.54 19.54 3.15
CA PHE A 135 15.41 20.68 2.94
C PHE A 135 16.85 20.21 2.76
N LYS A 136 17.65 21.00 2.07
CA LYS A 136 19.05 20.68 1.84
C LYS A 136 19.93 21.35 2.89
N GLN A 137 20.75 20.56 3.57
CA GLN A 137 21.74 21.03 4.50
C GLN A 137 23.08 20.34 4.21
N GLY A 138 24.11 21.09 3.90
CA GLY A 138 25.45 20.51 3.61
C GLY A 138 25.48 19.58 2.38
N GLY A 139 24.58 19.78 1.40
CA GLY A 139 24.49 18.93 0.21
C GLY A 139 23.66 17.67 0.38
N THR A 140 23.21 17.35 1.59
CA THR A 140 22.37 16.18 1.90
C THR A 140 20.91 16.62 2.09
N GLU A 141 19.97 15.82 1.60
CA GLU A 141 18.54 16.03 1.91
C GLU A 141 18.27 15.65 3.36
N MET A 142 17.66 16.53 4.09
CA MET A 142 17.31 16.38 5.50
C MET A 142 15.82 16.56 5.69
N ILE A 143 15.28 15.95 6.74
CA ILE A 143 13.90 16.17 7.19
C ILE A 143 13.90 16.39 8.71
N LYS A 144 12.97 17.25 9.17
CA LYS A 144 12.76 17.45 10.60
C LYS A 144 11.57 16.59 11.04
N ILE A 145 11.78 15.73 12.05
CA ILE A 145 10.73 14.91 12.66
C ILE A 145 10.77 15.21 14.17
N GLY A 146 9.67 15.76 14.71
CA GLY A 146 9.67 16.25 16.08
C GLY A 146 10.76 17.31 16.28
N ASP A 147 11.67 17.06 17.21
CA ASP A 147 12.80 17.94 17.53
C ASP A 147 14.12 17.56 16.82
N SER A 148 14.11 16.42 16.12
CA SER A 148 15.31 15.85 15.47
C SER A 148 15.37 16.20 13.99
N THR A 149 16.57 16.57 13.52
CA THR A 149 16.86 16.71 12.09
C THR A 149 17.69 15.53 11.62
N ILE A 150 17.18 14.78 10.64
CA ILE A 150 17.75 13.53 10.19
C ILE A 150 17.98 13.50 8.67
N PRO A 151 19.00 12.78 8.18
CA PRO A 151 19.20 12.60 6.76
C PRO A 151 18.09 11.76 6.15
N TRP A 152 17.63 12.18 4.97
CA TRP A 152 16.62 11.47 4.20
C TRP A 152 17.24 10.33 3.39
N ASN A 153 16.56 9.18 3.38
CA ASN A 153 16.90 8.04 2.53
C ASN A 153 15.73 7.72 1.59
N ASP A 154 15.98 7.69 0.28
CA ASP A 154 14.94 7.47 -0.73
C ASP A 154 14.36 6.05 -0.73
N SER A 155 15.04 5.09 -0.10
CA SER A 155 14.52 3.72 0.08
C SER A 155 13.45 3.63 1.16
N PHE A 156 13.28 4.69 1.97
CA PHE A 156 12.27 4.74 3.02
C PHE A 156 10.85 4.63 2.46
N ARG A 157 10.02 3.80 3.10
CA ARG A 157 8.60 3.69 2.82
C ARG A 157 7.82 3.76 4.13
N PHE A 158 6.70 4.44 4.08
CA PHE A 158 5.85 4.62 5.26
C PHE A 158 4.41 4.18 4.95
N TYR A 159 3.90 3.32 5.81
CA TYR A 159 2.54 2.79 5.74
C TYR A 159 1.81 3.05 7.04
N MET A 160 0.55 3.36 6.95
CA MET A 160 -0.31 3.64 8.08
C MET A 160 -1.56 2.77 7.99
N THR A 161 -1.99 2.17 9.11
CA THR A 161 -3.21 1.37 9.15
C THR A 161 -4.12 1.81 10.28
N THR A 162 -5.43 1.77 10.03
CA THR A 162 -6.46 1.95 11.03
C THR A 162 -7.40 0.74 11.05
N LYS A 163 -7.85 0.35 12.25
CA LYS A 163 -8.88 -0.69 12.42
C LYS A 163 -10.29 -0.14 12.45
N LEU A 164 -10.44 1.17 12.41
CA LEU A 164 -11.76 1.80 12.36
C LEU A 164 -12.45 1.43 11.03
N PRO A 165 -13.68 0.90 11.06
CA PRO A 165 -14.36 0.45 9.84
C PRO A 165 -14.83 1.60 8.96
N ASN A 166 -15.15 2.74 9.56
CA ASN A 166 -15.61 3.94 8.85
C ASN A 166 -15.10 5.21 9.54
N PRO A 167 -13.77 5.46 9.51
CA PRO A 167 -13.21 6.63 10.17
C PRO A 167 -13.58 7.91 9.42
N THR A 168 -13.85 8.98 10.16
CA THR A 168 -14.09 10.31 9.61
C THR A 168 -12.85 11.17 9.80
N TYR A 169 -12.01 11.25 8.77
CA TYR A 169 -10.83 12.09 8.81
C TYR A 169 -11.14 13.53 8.42
N PRO A 170 -10.61 14.53 9.15
CA PRO A 170 -10.72 15.92 8.74
C PRO A 170 -10.06 16.15 7.36
N PRO A 171 -10.53 17.16 6.59
CA PRO A 171 -9.99 17.48 5.27
C PRO A 171 -8.46 17.68 5.26
N GLU A 172 -7.93 18.24 6.35
CA GLU A 172 -6.49 18.46 6.54
C GLU A 172 -5.67 17.17 6.48
N VAL A 173 -6.19 16.08 7.02
CA VAL A 173 -5.57 14.76 6.95
C VAL A 173 -5.70 14.18 5.56
N CYS A 174 -6.89 14.26 4.96
CA CYS A 174 -7.17 13.71 3.63
C CYS A 174 -6.28 14.31 2.53
N VAL A 175 -5.83 15.56 2.70
CA VAL A 175 -4.91 16.21 1.76
C VAL A 175 -3.48 15.68 1.89
N LYS A 176 -3.07 15.28 3.09
CA LYS A 176 -1.69 14.86 3.40
C LYS A 176 -1.42 13.38 3.08
N VAL A 177 -2.45 12.54 3.06
CA VAL A 177 -2.33 11.09 2.88
C VAL A 177 -3.17 10.58 1.71
N SER A 178 -2.89 9.37 1.24
CA SER A 178 -3.77 8.64 0.32
C SER A 178 -4.63 7.68 1.14
N LEU A 179 -5.93 7.99 1.29
CA LEU A 179 -6.87 7.09 1.94
C LEU A 179 -7.17 5.92 1.01
N VAL A 180 -6.92 4.70 1.48
CA VAL A 180 -7.15 3.46 0.74
C VAL A 180 -8.00 2.52 1.59
N ASN A 181 -9.15 2.13 1.08
CA ASN A 181 -10.08 1.29 1.82
C ASN A 181 -9.86 -0.19 1.50
N PHE A 182 -9.39 -0.95 2.48
CA PHE A 182 -9.25 -2.41 2.43
C PHE A 182 -10.39 -3.16 3.14
N ALA A 183 -11.50 -2.48 3.46
CA ALA A 183 -12.67 -3.19 3.92
C ALA A 183 -13.18 -4.14 2.82
N ILE A 184 -13.50 -5.36 3.22
CA ILE A 184 -14.01 -6.40 2.31
C ILE A 184 -15.30 -5.92 1.64
N THR A 185 -15.36 -6.04 0.32
CA THR A 185 -16.60 -5.90 -0.45
C THR A 185 -17.36 -7.21 -0.43
N PHE A 186 -18.67 -7.18 -0.73
CA PHE A 186 -19.49 -8.40 -0.78
C PHE A 186 -18.94 -9.41 -1.80
N THR A 187 -18.59 -8.95 -2.99
CA THR A 187 -17.95 -9.78 -4.03
C THR A 187 -16.59 -10.31 -3.62
N GLY A 188 -15.78 -9.50 -2.95
CA GLY A 188 -14.49 -9.94 -2.41
C GLY A 188 -14.63 -10.99 -1.31
N LEU A 189 -15.69 -10.92 -0.51
CA LEU A 189 -16.01 -11.94 0.49
C LEU A 189 -16.44 -13.26 -0.17
N GLU A 190 -17.27 -13.20 -1.22
CA GLU A 190 -17.64 -14.38 -2.00
C GLU A 190 -16.41 -15.07 -2.60
N ASP A 191 -15.51 -14.31 -3.23
CA ASP A 191 -14.26 -14.82 -3.79
C ASP A 191 -13.36 -15.47 -2.74
N GLN A 192 -13.25 -14.87 -1.57
CA GLN A 192 -12.44 -15.41 -0.47
C GLN A 192 -13.06 -16.68 0.13
N LEU A 193 -14.38 -16.70 0.33
CA LEU A 193 -15.09 -17.89 0.81
C LEU A 193 -15.01 -19.02 -0.21
N LEU A 194 -15.16 -18.73 -1.50
CA LEU A 194 -14.96 -19.71 -2.56
C LEU A 194 -13.53 -20.29 -2.51
N GLY A 195 -12.52 -19.43 -2.30
CA GLY A 195 -11.14 -19.89 -2.13
C GLY A 195 -10.98 -20.86 -0.95
N VAL A 196 -11.62 -20.58 0.19
CA VAL A 196 -11.60 -21.48 1.36
C VAL A 196 -12.26 -22.82 1.04
N VAL A 197 -13.44 -22.80 0.40
CA VAL A 197 -14.14 -24.02 -0.02
C VAL A 197 -13.29 -24.85 -0.97
N VAL A 198 -12.65 -24.23 -1.96
CA VAL A 198 -11.77 -24.93 -2.91
C VAL A 198 -10.58 -25.59 -2.22
N VAL A 199 -9.98 -24.92 -1.22
CA VAL A 199 -8.87 -25.48 -0.43
C VAL A 199 -9.32 -26.72 0.35
N GLU A 200 -10.51 -26.70 0.94
CA GLU A 200 -11.04 -27.80 1.73
C GLU A 200 -11.56 -28.97 0.85
N GLU A 201 -12.26 -28.64 -0.24
CA GLU A 201 -12.89 -29.65 -1.13
C GLU A 201 -11.90 -30.23 -2.14
N MET A 202 -10.98 -29.42 -2.67
CA MET A 202 -10.05 -29.78 -3.73
C MET A 202 -8.62 -29.26 -3.49
N PRO A 203 -7.93 -29.72 -2.44
CA PRO A 203 -6.60 -29.22 -2.08
C PRO A 203 -5.56 -29.38 -3.19
N GLU A 204 -5.66 -30.45 -3.98
CA GLU A 204 -4.76 -30.68 -5.13
C GLU A 204 -4.85 -29.60 -6.22
N MET A 205 -6.03 -29.03 -6.43
CA MET A 205 -6.24 -27.97 -7.42
C MET A 205 -5.62 -26.65 -6.97
N GLU A 206 -5.75 -26.31 -5.69
CA GLU A 206 -5.13 -25.12 -5.12
C GLU A 206 -3.60 -25.22 -5.11
N GLU A 207 -3.06 -26.41 -4.81
CA GLU A 207 -1.61 -26.66 -4.86
C GLU A 207 -1.07 -26.53 -6.29
N LYS A 208 -1.77 -27.07 -7.28
CA LYS A 208 -1.43 -26.90 -8.71
C LYS A 208 -1.48 -25.43 -9.14
N LYS A 209 -2.51 -24.69 -8.73
CA LYS A 209 -2.65 -23.23 -9.00
C LYS A 209 -1.46 -22.46 -8.41
N ASN A 210 -1.11 -22.72 -7.16
CA ASN A 210 0.00 -22.04 -6.48
C ASN A 210 1.34 -22.36 -7.14
N THR A 211 1.56 -23.62 -7.52
CA THR A 211 2.75 -24.06 -8.26
C THR A 211 2.85 -23.36 -9.61
N LEU A 212 1.75 -23.26 -10.35
CA LEU A 212 1.69 -22.55 -11.63
C LEU A 212 1.95 -21.05 -11.47
N VAL A 213 1.42 -20.42 -10.44
CA VAL A 213 1.66 -18.98 -10.16
C VAL A 213 3.14 -18.73 -9.89
N VAL A 214 3.77 -19.55 -9.04
CA VAL A 214 5.20 -19.44 -8.70
C VAL A 214 6.08 -19.73 -9.93
N SER A 215 5.76 -20.78 -10.68
CA SER A 215 6.48 -21.16 -11.91
C SER A 215 6.42 -20.05 -12.97
N ASN A 216 5.23 -19.51 -13.23
CA ASN A 216 5.04 -18.39 -14.15
C ASN A 216 5.78 -17.11 -13.70
N ALA A 217 5.86 -16.86 -12.39
CA ALA A 217 6.62 -15.73 -11.86
C ALA A 217 8.13 -15.90 -12.08
N ARG A 218 8.64 -17.14 -12.00
CA ARG A 218 10.06 -17.46 -12.28
C ARG A 218 10.42 -17.39 -13.76
N MET A 219 9.53 -17.79 -14.66
CA MET A 219 9.80 -17.79 -16.12
C MET A 219 9.80 -16.39 -16.75
N ARG A 220 9.30 -15.37 -16.06
CA ARG A 220 9.26 -13.98 -16.55
C ARG A 220 10.32 -13.06 -15.96
N LYS A 221 11.21 -13.56 -15.12
CA LYS A 221 12.44 -12.89 -14.71
C LYS A 221 13.55 -13.20 -15.73
#